data_69abc60343d1607d067dda1ce9028961
#
_entry.id   69abc60343d1607d067dda1ce9028961
#
_cell.length_a   1.000
_cell.length_b   1.000
_cell.length_c   1.000
_cell.angle_alpha   90.00
_cell.angle_beta   90.00
_cell.angle_gamma   90.00
#
_symmetry.space_group_name_H-M   'P 1'
#
loop_
_entity.id
_entity.type
_entity.pdbx_description
1 polymer ?
#
loop_
_entity_poly.entity_id
_entity_poly.type
_entity_poly.pdbx_seq_one_letter_code
_entity_poly.pdbx_strand_id
1 'polypeptide(L)'
;LLLRRMALDPNPAEFSFPPLFSVKKLRTQLAPAEAVISFFATNRALHAFMLSNKKYISWRVGSPAIVQKELRTLLRTMGHFDGNGELTTATLADDTWKESATKLAALLFGNATENPFANIQRVVIVPDGMLWYVPFELLPLNEKPLIESHSFRYSPTVSLSLGDGRNQR
;
A
#
# COMPACT_ATOMS: atom_id res chain seq x y z
N LEU A 1 -1.73 23.81 -23.69
CA LEU A 1 -3.01 23.07 -23.75
C LEU A 1 -3.41 22.50 -22.40
N LEU A 2 -2.48 21.85 -21.66
CA LEU A 2 -2.74 21.25 -20.33
C LEU A 2 -3.17 22.32 -19.31
N LEU A 3 -2.41 23.41 -19.18
CA LEU A 3 -2.70 24.52 -18.26
C LEU A 3 -4.04 25.22 -18.55
N ARG A 4 -4.44 25.30 -19.83
CA ARG A 4 -5.75 25.84 -20.21
C ARG A 4 -6.91 24.92 -19.83
N ARG A 5 -6.72 23.60 -19.94
CA ARG A 5 -7.70 22.61 -19.50
C ARG A 5 -7.83 22.61 -17.98
N MET A 6 -6.71 22.73 -17.26
CA MET A 6 -6.69 22.84 -15.80
C MET A 6 -7.40 24.11 -15.28
N ALA A 7 -7.38 25.21 -16.04
CA ALA A 7 -8.04 26.46 -15.67
C ALA A 7 -9.57 26.44 -15.90
N LEU A 8 -10.07 25.54 -16.75
CA LEU A 8 -11.48 25.44 -17.10
C LEU A 8 -12.24 24.33 -16.35
N ASP A 9 -11.52 23.43 -15.72
CA ASP A 9 -12.10 22.35 -14.92
C ASP A 9 -11.83 22.62 -13.41
N PRO A 10 -12.86 22.81 -12.58
CA PRO A 10 -12.67 23.04 -11.14
C PRO A 10 -12.02 21.87 -10.40
N ASN A 11 -11.87 20.69 -11.03
CA ASN A 11 -11.33 19.49 -10.40
C ASN A 11 -9.80 19.25 -10.52
N PRO A 12 -9.06 19.82 -11.49
CA PRO A 12 -7.61 19.62 -11.55
C PRO A 12 -6.87 20.15 -10.31
N ALA A 13 -7.46 21.12 -9.59
CA ALA A 13 -6.88 21.61 -8.35
C ALA A 13 -6.85 20.54 -7.25
N GLU A 14 -7.81 19.62 -7.22
CA GLU A 14 -7.84 18.51 -6.25
C GLU A 14 -6.71 17.49 -6.49
N PHE A 15 -6.27 17.31 -7.74
CA PHE A 15 -5.12 16.46 -8.06
C PHE A 15 -3.78 17.11 -7.69
N SER A 16 -3.67 18.43 -7.90
CA SER A 16 -2.44 19.16 -7.57
C SER A 16 -2.34 19.50 -6.07
N PHE A 17 -3.48 19.73 -5.45
CA PHE A 17 -3.59 20.09 -4.03
C PHE A 17 -4.74 19.30 -3.39
N PRO A 18 -4.55 18.00 -3.10
CA PRO A 18 -5.61 17.20 -2.51
C PRO A 18 -6.06 17.81 -1.19
N PRO A 19 -7.37 17.96 -0.96
CA PRO A 19 -7.89 18.58 0.25
C PRO A 19 -7.49 17.77 1.49
N LEU A 20 -7.10 18.47 2.54
CA LEU A 20 -6.83 17.84 3.83
C LEU A 20 -8.16 17.57 4.53
N PHE A 21 -8.46 16.30 4.74
CA PHE A 21 -9.64 15.87 5.49
C PHE A 21 -9.27 15.44 6.92
N SER A 22 -10.13 15.74 7.86
CA SER A 22 -10.00 15.18 9.21
C SER A 22 -10.22 13.66 9.18
N VAL A 23 -9.56 12.94 10.08
CA VAL A 23 -9.74 11.48 10.23
C VAL A 23 -11.22 11.11 10.41
N LYS A 24 -11.99 11.92 11.13
CA LYS A 24 -13.43 11.71 11.30
C LYS A 24 -14.16 11.75 9.95
N LYS A 25 -13.87 12.73 9.10
CA LYS A 25 -14.48 12.85 7.77
C LYS A 25 -14.08 11.68 6.86
N LEU A 26 -12.80 11.31 6.88
CA LEU A 26 -12.28 10.17 6.11
C LEU A 26 -13.02 8.87 6.47
N ARG A 27 -13.20 8.62 7.78
CA ARG A 27 -13.90 7.42 8.27
C ARG A 27 -15.33 7.30 7.78
N THR A 28 -16.05 8.42 7.68
CA THR A 28 -17.46 8.40 7.21
C THR A 28 -17.60 8.12 5.72
N GLN A 29 -16.51 8.28 4.95
CA GLN A 29 -16.49 8.05 3.51
C GLN A 29 -16.05 6.63 3.13
N LEU A 30 -15.44 5.88 4.08
CA LEU A 30 -15.03 4.51 3.83
C LEU A 30 -16.22 3.56 3.91
N ALA A 31 -16.32 2.71 2.91
CA ALA A 31 -17.37 1.68 2.89
C ALA A 31 -17.12 0.59 3.96
N PRO A 32 -18.14 -0.19 4.33
CA PRO A 32 -17.95 -1.36 5.18
C PRO A 32 -16.90 -2.31 4.58
N ALA A 33 -16.06 -2.90 5.44
CA ALA A 33 -14.98 -3.79 5.07
C ALA A 33 -13.93 -3.17 4.11
N GLU A 34 -13.84 -1.85 4.07
CA GLU A 34 -12.79 -1.10 3.38
C GLU A 34 -11.83 -0.44 4.37
N ALA A 35 -10.54 -0.47 4.05
CA ALA A 35 -9.51 0.22 4.81
C ALA A 35 -8.52 0.91 3.90
N VAL A 36 -7.99 2.03 4.39
CA VAL A 36 -6.81 2.69 3.80
C VAL A 36 -5.63 2.41 4.72
N ILE A 37 -4.54 1.92 4.16
CA ILE A 37 -3.26 1.76 4.84
C ILE A 37 -2.28 2.75 4.20
N SER A 38 -1.88 3.75 4.97
CA SER A 38 -0.95 4.78 4.53
C SER A 38 0.38 4.63 5.25
N PHE A 39 1.46 4.81 4.49
CA PHE A 39 2.81 4.81 5.03
C PHE A 39 3.40 6.21 4.98
N PHE A 40 4.28 6.50 5.92
CA PHE A 40 5.00 7.75 5.99
C PHE A 40 6.43 7.52 6.48
N ALA A 41 7.39 7.87 5.64
CA ALA A 41 8.81 7.73 5.94
C ALA A 41 9.40 9.04 6.46
N THR A 42 10.13 8.93 7.55
CA THR A 42 11.03 9.98 8.03
C THR A 42 12.48 9.51 7.87
N ASN A 43 13.45 10.39 8.13
CA ASN A 43 14.86 9.99 8.11
C ASN A 43 15.22 8.91 9.16
N ARG A 44 14.38 8.70 10.19
CA ARG A 44 14.66 7.79 11.31
C ARG A 44 13.73 6.59 11.37
N ALA A 45 12.54 6.71 10.84
CA ALA A 45 11.53 5.67 10.99
C ALA A 45 10.51 5.70 9.85
N LEU A 46 9.99 4.54 9.53
CA LEU A 46 8.80 4.35 8.73
C LEU A 46 7.62 4.12 9.67
N HIS A 47 6.54 4.81 9.44
CA HIS A 47 5.28 4.71 10.16
C HIS A 47 4.19 4.22 9.23
N ALA A 48 3.24 3.48 9.78
CA ALA A 48 2.05 3.04 9.08
C ALA A 48 0.80 3.47 9.86
N PHE A 49 -0.25 3.78 9.11
CA PHE A 49 -1.53 4.23 9.61
C PHE A 49 -2.62 3.45 8.88
N MET A 50 -3.50 2.79 9.60
CA MET A 50 -4.65 2.12 9.04
C MET A 50 -5.92 2.83 9.49
N LEU A 51 -6.78 3.13 8.53
CA LEU A 51 -8.06 3.77 8.74
C LEU A 51 -9.17 2.93 8.11
N SER A 52 -10.20 2.62 8.88
CA SER A 52 -11.46 2.04 8.41
C SER A 52 -12.63 2.87 8.94
N ASN A 53 -13.84 2.55 8.53
CA ASN A 53 -15.03 3.19 9.08
C ASN A 53 -15.20 2.97 10.60
N LYS A 54 -14.64 1.86 11.14
CA LYS A 54 -14.78 1.47 12.55
C LYS A 54 -13.59 1.89 13.42
N LYS A 55 -12.38 1.84 12.90
CA LYS A 55 -11.17 2.03 13.71
C LYS A 55 -10.06 2.77 12.99
N TYR A 56 -9.15 3.31 13.78
CA TYR A 56 -7.88 3.88 13.37
C TYR A 56 -6.78 3.28 14.24
N ILE A 57 -5.77 2.75 13.61
CA ILE A 57 -4.56 2.25 14.27
C ILE A 57 -3.32 2.86 13.62
N SER A 58 -2.27 3.02 14.39
CA SER A 58 -0.97 3.44 13.88
C SER A 58 0.13 2.65 14.53
N TRP A 59 1.21 2.39 13.80
CA TRP A 59 2.37 1.69 14.33
C TRP A 59 3.65 2.18 13.69
N ARG A 60 4.74 1.97 14.41
CA ARG A 60 6.07 2.18 13.89
C ARG A 60 6.53 0.89 13.21
N VAL A 61 6.76 0.94 11.91
CA VAL A 61 7.27 -0.19 11.12
C VAL A 61 8.72 -0.48 11.48
N GLY A 62 9.56 0.54 11.49
CA GLY A 62 10.98 0.38 11.80
C GLY A 62 11.89 1.33 11.02
N SER A 63 13.12 0.91 10.80
CA SER A 63 14.09 1.67 10.02
C SER A 63 13.78 1.57 8.51
N PRO A 64 13.70 2.70 7.77
CA PRO A 64 13.55 2.67 6.33
C PRO A 64 14.65 1.86 5.62
N ALA A 65 15.89 1.92 6.12
CA ALA A 65 17.02 1.19 5.54
C ALA A 65 16.86 -0.34 5.63
N ILE A 66 16.30 -0.84 6.74
CA ILE A 66 16.02 -2.28 6.91
C ILE A 66 14.92 -2.71 5.95
N VAL A 67 13.82 -1.95 5.88
CA VAL A 67 12.71 -2.24 4.96
C VAL A 67 13.20 -2.21 3.51
N GLN A 68 14.04 -1.24 3.14
CA GLN A 68 14.63 -1.15 1.81
C GLN A 68 15.52 -2.35 1.48
N LYS A 69 16.30 -2.82 2.43
CA LYS A 69 17.15 -4.01 2.26
C LYS A 69 16.29 -5.25 1.96
N GLU A 70 15.28 -5.51 2.78
CA GLU A 70 14.40 -6.67 2.60
C GLU A 70 13.56 -6.57 1.32
N LEU A 71 13.09 -5.37 0.96
CA LEU A 71 12.42 -5.15 -0.32
C LEU A 71 13.33 -5.47 -1.51
N ARG A 72 14.58 -5.00 -1.49
CA ARG A 72 15.54 -5.34 -2.55
C ARG A 72 15.80 -6.84 -2.63
N THR A 73 15.88 -7.52 -1.50
CA THR A 73 16.04 -8.97 -1.46
C THR A 73 14.83 -9.65 -2.11
N LEU A 74 13.62 -9.27 -1.74
CA LEU A 74 12.39 -9.78 -2.35
C LEU A 74 12.37 -9.56 -3.86
N LEU A 75 12.62 -8.34 -4.32
CA LEU A 75 12.60 -8.03 -5.75
C LEU A 75 13.66 -8.82 -6.54
N ARG A 76 14.83 -9.08 -5.96
CA ARG A 76 15.86 -9.93 -6.57
C ARG A 76 15.42 -11.39 -6.66
N THR A 77 14.87 -11.95 -5.59
CA THR A 77 14.37 -13.34 -5.60
C THR A 77 13.19 -13.52 -6.57
N MET A 78 12.49 -12.44 -6.90
CA MET A 78 11.48 -12.42 -7.95
C MET A 78 12.04 -12.17 -9.37
N GLY A 79 13.36 -12.09 -9.53
CA GLY A 79 14.02 -11.87 -10.83
C GLY A 79 13.99 -10.43 -11.34
N HIS A 80 13.57 -9.47 -10.54
CA HIS A 80 13.32 -8.10 -11.00
C HIS A 80 14.60 -7.28 -11.28
N PHE A 81 15.77 -7.68 -10.72
CA PHE A 81 17.02 -6.95 -10.84
C PHE A 81 18.10 -7.64 -11.68
N ASP A 82 17.91 -8.89 -12.02
CA ASP A 82 18.85 -9.62 -12.86
C ASP A 82 18.47 -9.39 -14.33
N GLY A 83 18.77 -8.17 -14.81
CA GLY A 83 18.50 -7.77 -16.17
C GLY A 83 19.09 -8.74 -17.19
N ASN A 84 18.30 -9.15 -18.18
CA ASN A 84 18.63 -10.00 -19.30
C ASN A 84 18.81 -11.51 -19.02
N GLY A 85 18.45 -12.02 -17.85
CA GLY A 85 18.32 -13.45 -17.66
C GLY A 85 17.09 -13.99 -18.41
N GLU A 86 17.22 -15.03 -19.21
CA GLU A 86 16.08 -15.74 -19.77
C GLU A 86 15.25 -16.35 -18.62
N LEU A 87 13.95 -16.05 -18.60
CA LEU A 87 13.03 -16.68 -17.67
C LEU A 87 12.89 -18.16 -18.07
N THR A 88 13.47 -19.04 -17.27
CA THR A 88 13.31 -20.48 -17.44
C THR A 88 12.14 -21.00 -16.61
N THR A 89 11.64 -22.18 -16.94
CA THR A 89 10.60 -22.87 -16.14
C THR A 89 11.08 -23.10 -14.70
N ALA A 90 12.37 -23.30 -14.48
CA ALA A 90 12.95 -23.47 -13.16
C ALA A 90 12.89 -22.17 -12.34
N THR A 91 13.20 -21.01 -12.95
CA THR A 91 13.08 -19.70 -12.30
C THR A 91 11.63 -19.33 -11.98
N LEU A 92 10.67 -19.75 -12.79
CA LEU A 92 9.25 -19.52 -12.53
C LEU A 92 8.69 -20.45 -11.43
N ALA A 93 9.30 -21.60 -11.22
CA ALA A 93 8.95 -22.56 -10.16
C ALA A 93 9.67 -22.29 -8.83
N ASP A 94 10.59 -21.30 -8.78
CA ASP A 94 11.34 -20.97 -7.58
C ASP A 94 10.46 -20.22 -6.57
N ASP A 95 10.30 -20.81 -5.40
CA ASP A 95 9.50 -20.30 -4.28
C ASP A 95 10.32 -19.52 -3.25
N THR A 96 11.61 -19.28 -3.48
CA THR A 96 12.51 -18.58 -2.52
C THR A 96 12.03 -17.16 -2.19
N TRP A 97 11.31 -16.52 -3.12
CA TRP A 97 10.71 -15.22 -2.90
C TRP A 97 9.68 -15.22 -1.76
N LYS A 98 9.02 -16.35 -1.46
CA LYS A 98 8.00 -16.46 -0.40
C LYS A 98 8.59 -16.19 0.99
N GLU A 99 9.81 -16.69 1.24
CA GLU A 99 10.51 -16.40 2.50
C GLU A 99 10.82 -14.92 2.64
N SER A 100 11.31 -14.29 1.55
CA SER A 100 11.58 -12.84 1.53
C SER A 100 10.30 -12.02 1.70
N ALA A 101 9.19 -12.44 1.08
CA ALA A 101 7.88 -11.81 1.24
C ALA A 101 7.38 -11.92 2.70
N THR A 102 7.57 -13.07 3.35
CA THR A 102 7.21 -13.28 4.76
C THR A 102 8.01 -12.36 5.67
N LYS A 103 9.31 -12.22 5.46
CA LYS A 103 10.16 -11.29 6.22
C LYS A 103 9.70 -9.85 6.06
N LEU A 104 9.41 -9.44 4.82
CA LEU A 104 8.93 -8.09 4.54
C LEU A 104 7.55 -7.84 5.16
N ALA A 105 6.62 -8.79 5.08
CA ALA A 105 5.31 -8.70 5.71
C ALA A 105 5.42 -8.55 7.22
N ALA A 106 6.27 -9.34 7.87
CA ALA A 106 6.55 -9.24 9.30
C ALA A 106 7.12 -7.87 9.69
N LEU A 107 8.00 -7.28 8.88
CA LEU A 107 8.50 -5.92 9.11
C LEU A 107 7.40 -4.88 8.97
N LEU A 108 6.59 -4.95 7.92
CA LEU A 108 5.58 -3.92 7.62
C LEU A 108 4.41 -3.95 8.60
N PHE A 109 3.98 -5.14 9.04
CA PHE A 109 2.74 -5.32 9.80
C PHE A 109 2.93 -5.90 11.20
N GLY A 110 4.08 -6.49 11.51
CA GLY A 110 4.31 -7.23 12.77
C GLY A 110 4.23 -6.37 14.04
N ASN A 111 4.46 -5.07 13.93
CA ASN A 111 4.35 -4.14 15.07
C ASN A 111 2.96 -3.49 15.19
N ALA A 112 2.00 -3.86 14.35
CA ALA A 112 0.63 -3.37 14.49
C ALA A 112 0.00 -3.95 15.76
N THR A 113 -0.69 -3.10 16.53
CA THR A 113 -1.34 -3.51 17.79
C THR A 113 -2.49 -4.49 17.58
N GLU A 114 -3.03 -4.50 16.37
CA GLU A 114 -4.08 -5.41 15.92
C GLU A 114 -3.81 -5.78 14.46
N ASN A 115 -4.38 -6.90 14.01
CA ASN A 115 -4.32 -7.25 12.60
C ASN A 115 -5.02 -6.18 11.74
N PRO A 116 -4.29 -5.43 10.89
CA PRO A 116 -4.85 -4.36 10.09
C PRO A 116 -5.81 -4.85 8.98
N PHE A 117 -5.79 -6.15 8.69
CA PHE A 117 -6.62 -6.78 7.66
C PHE A 117 -7.88 -7.47 8.23
N ALA A 118 -8.05 -7.50 9.56
CA ALA A 118 -9.18 -8.17 10.20
C ALA A 118 -10.52 -7.56 9.79
N ASN A 119 -11.41 -8.36 9.19
CA ASN A 119 -12.72 -7.95 8.67
C ASN A 119 -12.66 -6.91 7.54
N ILE A 120 -11.55 -6.83 6.83
CA ILE A 120 -11.36 -6.00 5.66
C ILE A 120 -11.39 -6.89 4.41
N GLN A 121 -11.99 -6.42 3.34
CA GLN A 121 -12.01 -7.06 2.02
C GLN A 121 -11.37 -6.18 0.95
N ARG A 122 -11.47 -4.86 1.10
CA ARG A 122 -10.89 -3.89 0.17
C ARG A 122 -9.83 -3.06 0.89
N VAL A 123 -8.64 -3.08 0.35
CA VAL A 123 -7.50 -2.36 0.90
C VAL A 123 -7.04 -1.31 -0.09
N VAL A 124 -6.97 -0.08 0.35
CA VAL A 124 -6.30 0.98 -0.40
C VAL A 124 -4.94 1.22 0.23
N ILE A 125 -3.89 1.01 -0.54
CA ILE A 125 -2.53 1.31 -0.12
C ILE A 125 -2.15 2.71 -0.57
N VAL A 126 -1.62 3.49 0.35
CA VAL A 126 -0.99 4.79 0.09
C VAL A 126 0.50 4.66 0.46
N PRO A 127 1.33 4.20 -0.49
CA PRO A 127 2.75 3.97 -0.25
C PRO A 127 3.50 5.30 -0.16
N ASP A 128 4.65 5.27 0.50
CA ASP A 128 5.60 6.38 0.51
C ASP A 128 6.97 5.91 0.00
N GLY A 129 7.59 6.71 -0.87
CA GLY A 129 8.94 6.45 -1.39
C GLY A 129 9.11 5.07 -2.01
N MET A 130 10.03 4.27 -1.47
CA MET A 130 10.34 2.93 -1.97
C MET A 130 9.19 1.93 -1.86
N LEU A 131 8.19 2.18 -1.04
CA LEU A 131 7.08 1.25 -0.86
C LEU A 131 6.16 1.14 -2.09
N TRP A 132 6.31 2.02 -3.07
CA TRP A 132 5.68 1.88 -4.38
C TRP A 132 6.12 0.62 -5.15
N TYR A 133 7.26 0.05 -4.79
CA TYR A 133 7.78 -1.19 -5.40
C TYR A 133 7.38 -2.45 -4.62
N VAL A 134 6.70 -2.31 -3.47
CA VAL A 134 6.26 -3.46 -2.68
C VAL A 134 5.05 -4.10 -3.35
N PRO A 135 5.11 -5.39 -3.72
CA PRO A 135 3.95 -6.13 -4.20
C PRO A 135 3.08 -6.54 -3.00
N PHE A 136 2.32 -5.61 -2.44
CA PHE A 136 1.52 -5.85 -1.23
C PHE A 136 0.57 -7.04 -1.38
N GLU A 137 0.07 -7.27 -2.57
CA GLU A 137 -0.83 -8.38 -2.91
C GLU A 137 -0.21 -9.74 -2.64
N LEU A 138 1.10 -9.85 -2.83
CA LEU A 138 1.85 -11.11 -2.68
C LEU A 138 2.38 -11.32 -1.26
N LEU A 139 2.30 -10.31 -0.39
CA LEU A 139 2.72 -10.46 0.99
C LEU A 139 1.81 -11.46 1.72
N PRO A 140 2.39 -12.42 2.46
CA PRO A 140 1.57 -13.44 3.10
C PRO A 140 0.90 -12.92 4.38
N LEU A 141 -0.35 -13.33 4.54
CA LEU A 141 -1.08 -13.30 5.79
C LEU A 141 -1.53 -14.73 6.10
N ASN A 142 -1.12 -15.27 7.25
CA ASN A 142 -1.41 -16.67 7.60
C ASN A 142 -1.01 -17.65 6.48
N GLU A 143 0.22 -17.53 5.98
CA GLU A 143 0.82 -18.37 4.92
C GLU A 143 0.21 -18.22 3.53
N LYS A 144 -0.82 -17.40 3.35
CA LYS A 144 -1.48 -17.16 2.06
C LYS A 144 -1.23 -15.74 1.57
N PRO A 145 -1.00 -15.53 0.28
CA PRO A 145 -0.92 -14.19 -0.28
C PRO A 145 -2.18 -13.37 0.02
N LEU A 146 -2.00 -12.11 0.37
CA LEU A 146 -3.11 -11.22 0.71
C LEU A 146 -4.16 -11.12 -0.41
N ILE A 147 -3.76 -11.25 -1.68
CA ILE A 147 -4.68 -11.19 -2.82
C ILE A 147 -5.73 -12.30 -2.83
N GLU A 148 -5.48 -13.41 -2.16
CA GLU A 148 -6.48 -14.50 -2.08
C GLU A 148 -7.73 -14.11 -1.28
N SER A 149 -7.60 -13.13 -0.38
CA SER A 149 -8.69 -12.74 0.52
C SER A 149 -9.03 -11.24 0.47
N HIS A 150 -8.22 -10.43 -0.21
CA HIS A 150 -8.37 -8.98 -0.26
C HIS A 150 -8.22 -8.47 -1.69
N SER A 151 -8.97 -7.45 -2.04
CA SER A 151 -8.72 -6.65 -3.25
C SER A 151 -7.91 -5.41 -2.91
N PHE A 152 -6.99 -5.04 -3.80
CA PHE A 152 -6.08 -3.92 -3.61
C PHE A 152 -6.32 -2.79 -4.58
N ARG A 153 -6.11 -1.59 -4.11
CA ARG A 153 -6.06 -0.36 -4.90
C ARG A 153 -4.93 0.51 -4.35
N TYR A 154 -4.24 1.20 -5.22
CA TYR A 154 -3.19 2.14 -4.85
C TYR A 154 -3.65 3.57 -5.04
N SER A 155 -3.21 4.46 -4.16
CA SER A 155 -3.49 5.88 -4.24
C SER A 155 -2.26 6.69 -3.83
N PRO A 156 -1.98 7.83 -4.47
CA PRO A 156 -0.86 8.67 -4.07
C PRO A 156 -1.11 9.41 -2.76
N THR A 157 -2.36 9.61 -2.36
CA THR A 157 -2.72 10.25 -1.08
C THR A 157 -3.99 9.64 -0.51
N VAL A 158 -4.17 9.77 0.80
CA VAL A 158 -5.39 9.31 1.48
C VAL A 158 -6.64 10.04 0.96
N SER A 159 -6.54 11.32 0.65
CA SER A 159 -7.68 12.10 0.14
C SER A 159 -8.14 11.64 -1.24
N LEU A 160 -7.22 11.27 -2.11
CA LEU A 160 -7.53 10.74 -3.44
C LEU A 160 -7.97 9.27 -3.41
N SER A 161 -7.72 8.56 -2.30
CA SER A 161 -8.15 7.17 -2.14
C SER A 161 -9.66 7.06 -1.96
N LEU A 162 -10.28 8.11 -1.47
CA LEU A 162 -11.71 8.17 -1.27
C LEU A 162 -12.36 8.52 -2.61
N GLY A 163 -13.29 7.71 -3.05
CA GLY A 163 -14.06 8.02 -4.26
C GLY A 163 -14.77 9.37 -4.13
N ASP A 164 -14.72 10.15 -5.17
CA ASP A 164 -15.37 11.48 -5.23
C ASP A 164 -16.91 11.41 -5.30
N GLY A 165 -17.48 10.21 -5.11
CA GLY A 165 -18.93 9.97 -5.20
C GLY A 165 -19.50 10.01 -6.62
N ARG A 166 -18.69 10.27 -7.65
CA ARG A 166 -19.14 10.40 -9.03
C ARG A 166 -19.38 9.09 -9.76
N ASN A 167 -18.86 7.99 -9.24
CA ASN A 167 -19.00 6.65 -9.85
C ASN A 167 -20.18 5.84 -9.28
N GLN A 168 -21.12 6.46 -8.58
CA GLN A 168 -22.39 5.85 -8.19
C GLN A 168 -23.53 6.32 -9.15
N ARG A 169 -23.33 6.06 -10.44
CA ARG A 169 -24.42 6.09 -11.41
C ARG A 169 -24.46 4.81 -12.20
#